data_92bd3664d526c64dae43bb6dbaecb4ba
#
_entry.id   92bd3664d526c64dae43bb6dbaecb4ba
#
_cell.length_a   1.000
_cell.length_b   1.000
_cell.length_c   1.000
_cell.angle_alpha   90.00
_cell.angle_beta   90.00
_cell.angle_gamma   90.00
#
_symmetry.space_group_name_H-M   'P 1'
#
loop_
_entity.id
_entity.type
_entity.pdbx_description
1 polymer ?
#
loop_
_entity_poly.entity_id
_entity_poly.type
_entity_poly.pdbx_seq_one_letter_code
_entity_poly.pdbx_strand_id
1 'polypeptide(L)'
;MNSKSAEHTMTTRERIIDEALSLFSIHGYKGTSVKSIADAVGIRDSSIYKHFASKREIIDAIVEQMQMRIEKMSVDAGLPQESEAGQVYSHMSLETLQALSRKAFLFYLQDDFMSRFWRLAGIEQYHNKEIYDIYSTLFFDRSIEYLRNLFTKMIKTGAFHKSDPETMAISFYTPIFFLLSKYSDRPDRIEEALFILNRQIAEFYRIYRK
;
A
#
# COMPACT_ATOMS: atom_id res chain seq x y z
N MET A 1 -8.29 -36.83 -8.03
CA MET A 1 -9.44 -35.90 -7.88
C MET A 1 -8.93 -34.50 -8.19
N ASN A 2 -9.31 -33.98 -9.37
CA ASN A 2 -8.87 -32.69 -9.88
C ASN A 2 -9.60 -31.54 -9.16
N SER A 3 -8.92 -30.79 -8.32
CA SER A 3 -9.40 -29.46 -7.92
C SER A 3 -9.03 -28.48 -9.03
N LYS A 4 -9.95 -28.23 -9.96
CA LYS A 4 -9.91 -27.06 -10.83
C LYS A 4 -10.03 -25.84 -9.92
N SER A 5 -8.93 -25.10 -9.74
CA SER A 5 -9.00 -23.70 -9.32
C SER A 5 -9.87 -22.97 -10.35
N ALA A 6 -11.02 -22.47 -9.91
CA ALA A 6 -11.87 -21.63 -10.74
C ALA A 6 -11.04 -20.39 -11.12
N GLU A 7 -10.62 -20.29 -12.37
CA GLU A 7 -10.12 -19.04 -12.92
C GLU A 7 -11.22 -17.99 -12.76
N HIS A 8 -11.00 -17.05 -11.86
CA HIS A 8 -11.91 -15.92 -11.66
C HIS A 8 -11.82 -15.03 -12.89
N THR A 9 -12.76 -15.20 -13.82
CA THR A 9 -12.84 -14.36 -15.02
C THR A 9 -13.23 -12.95 -14.59
N MET A 10 -12.33 -11.97 -14.79
CA MET A 10 -12.58 -10.57 -14.46
C MET A 10 -13.84 -10.05 -15.14
N THR A 11 -14.70 -9.40 -14.38
CA THR A 11 -15.87 -8.68 -14.88
C THR A 11 -15.45 -7.51 -15.76
N THR A 12 -16.39 -7.03 -16.61
CA THR A 12 -16.11 -5.82 -17.42
C THR A 12 -15.75 -4.61 -16.55
N ARG A 13 -16.37 -4.46 -15.37
CA ARG A 13 -16.06 -3.38 -14.43
C ARG A 13 -14.61 -3.48 -13.90
N GLU A 14 -14.19 -4.67 -13.52
CA GLU A 14 -12.81 -4.93 -13.05
C GLU A 14 -11.78 -4.69 -14.17
N ARG A 15 -12.09 -5.11 -15.41
CA ARG A 15 -11.22 -4.82 -16.56
C ARG A 15 -11.08 -3.33 -16.83
N ILE A 16 -12.17 -2.55 -16.71
CA ILE A 16 -12.12 -1.09 -16.86
C ILE A 16 -11.21 -0.47 -15.79
N ILE A 17 -11.29 -0.91 -14.54
CA ILE A 17 -10.45 -0.39 -13.45
C ILE A 17 -8.98 -0.72 -13.72
N ASP A 18 -8.69 -1.95 -14.13
CA ASP A 18 -7.33 -2.44 -14.36
C ASP A 18 -6.65 -1.71 -15.52
N GLU A 19 -7.33 -1.61 -16.68
CA GLU A 19 -6.82 -0.90 -17.85
C GLU A 19 -6.72 0.61 -17.62
N ALA A 20 -7.66 1.19 -16.89
CA ALA A 20 -7.59 2.60 -16.53
C ALA A 20 -6.36 2.89 -15.65
N LEU A 21 -6.09 2.06 -14.63
CA LEU A 21 -4.91 2.21 -13.79
C LEU A 21 -3.63 2.06 -14.61
N SER A 22 -3.58 1.11 -15.55
CA SER A 22 -2.45 0.94 -16.47
C SER A 22 -2.18 2.21 -17.26
N LEU A 23 -3.20 2.76 -17.91
CA LEU A 23 -3.08 3.98 -18.70
C LEU A 23 -2.75 5.21 -17.85
N PHE A 24 -3.36 5.35 -16.67
CA PHE A 24 -3.06 6.43 -15.75
C PHE A 24 -1.62 6.38 -15.25
N SER A 25 -1.09 5.19 -15.00
CA SER A 25 0.29 5.01 -14.53
C SER A 25 1.36 5.35 -15.57
N ILE A 26 0.98 5.45 -16.85
CA ILE A 26 1.89 5.76 -17.96
C ILE A 26 1.69 7.20 -18.45
N HIS A 27 0.44 7.61 -18.64
CA HIS A 27 0.09 8.87 -19.30
C HIS A 27 -0.43 9.94 -18.35
N GLY A 28 -0.58 9.62 -17.06
CA GLY A 28 -1.23 10.47 -16.07
C GLY A 28 -2.76 10.50 -16.23
N TYR A 29 -3.42 11.06 -15.22
CA TYR A 29 -4.89 11.17 -15.22
C TYR A 29 -5.42 12.06 -16.33
N LYS A 30 -4.80 13.24 -16.55
CA LYS A 30 -5.23 14.17 -17.60
C LYS A 30 -4.95 13.65 -19.00
N GLY A 31 -3.83 12.95 -19.20
CA GLY A 31 -3.41 12.39 -20.48
C GLY A 31 -4.23 11.18 -20.94
N THR A 32 -5.04 10.58 -20.07
CA THR A 32 -5.87 9.42 -20.37
C THR A 32 -7.32 9.82 -20.58
N SER A 33 -7.90 9.46 -21.73
CA SER A 33 -9.31 9.68 -22.05
C SER A 33 -10.19 8.47 -21.74
N VAL A 34 -11.51 8.67 -21.57
CA VAL A 34 -12.47 7.55 -21.44
C VAL A 34 -12.44 6.68 -22.70
N LYS A 35 -12.24 7.29 -23.87
CA LYS A 35 -12.10 6.57 -25.13
C LYS A 35 -10.88 5.64 -25.12
N SER A 36 -9.71 6.14 -24.69
CA SER A 36 -8.51 5.28 -24.63
C SER A 36 -8.67 4.11 -23.66
N ILE A 37 -9.42 4.30 -22.56
CA ILE A 37 -9.76 3.21 -21.63
C ILE A 37 -10.69 2.19 -22.32
N ALA A 38 -11.73 2.66 -23.04
CA ALA A 38 -12.65 1.80 -23.76
C ALA A 38 -11.93 0.96 -24.84
N ASP A 39 -11.03 1.61 -25.60
CA ASP A 39 -10.21 0.95 -26.62
C ASP A 39 -9.31 -0.15 -25.99
N ALA A 40 -8.66 0.13 -24.86
CA ALA A 40 -7.83 -0.84 -24.14
C ALA A 40 -8.63 -2.05 -23.62
N VAL A 41 -9.84 -1.81 -23.09
CA VAL A 41 -10.76 -2.88 -22.65
C VAL A 41 -11.36 -3.67 -23.82
N GLY A 42 -11.35 -3.07 -25.04
CA GLY A 42 -12.01 -3.68 -26.23
C GLY A 42 -13.52 -3.53 -26.22
N ILE A 43 -14.06 -2.40 -25.74
CA ILE A 43 -15.49 -2.09 -25.68
C ILE A 43 -15.77 -0.71 -26.29
N ARG A 44 -17.02 -0.37 -26.54
CA ARG A 44 -17.42 0.96 -26.99
C ARG A 44 -17.38 1.96 -25.83
N ASP A 45 -17.04 3.23 -26.09
CA ASP A 45 -17.03 4.31 -25.10
C ASP A 45 -18.35 4.38 -24.32
N SER A 46 -19.50 4.25 -25.03
CA SER A 46 -20.82 4.24 -24.40
C SER A 46 -21.03 3.10 -23.40
N SER A 47 -20.24 2.04 -23.50
CA SER A 47 -20.26 0.92 -22.54
C SER A 47 -19.56 1.25 -21.24
N ILE A 48 -18.55 2.13 -21.24
CA ILE A 48 -17.91 2.63 -20.01
C ILE A 48 -18.96 3.30 -19.13
N TYR A 49 -19.82 4.15 -19.72
CA TYR A 49 -20.84 4.90 -18.97
C TYR A 49 -21.95 4.04 -18.34
N LYS A 50 -22.03 2.75 -18.71
CA LYS A 50 -22.90 1.77 -17.99
C LYS A 50 -22.31 1.34 -16.64
N HIS A 51 -21.01 1.49 -16.46
CA HIS A 51 -20.28 1.04 -15.26
C HIS A 51 -19.78 2.21 -14.40
N PHE A 52 -19.45 3.35 -15.02
CA PHE A 52 -18.89 4.54 -14.38
C PHE A 52 -19.44 5.79 -15.05
N ALA A 53 -20.12 6.68 -14.32
CA ALA A 53 -20.67 7.91 -14.86
C ALA A 53 -19.59 8.91 -15.30
N SER A 54 -18.36 8.78 -14.79
CA SER A 54 -17.25 9.68 -15.11
C SER A 54 -15.90 8.99 -14.96
N LYS A 55 -14.86 9.59 -15.55
CA LYS A 55 -13.46 9.19 -15.32
C LYS A 55 -13.07 9.31 -13.83
N ARG A 56 -13.73 10.23 -13.10
CA ARG A 56 -13.54 10.39 -11.65
C ARG A 56 -14.01 9.15 -10.89
N GLU A 57 -15.16 8.60 -11.19
CA GLU A 57 -15.63 7.38 -10.54
C GLU A 57 -14.71 6.17 -10.77
N ILE A 58 -13.98 6.16 -11.88
CA ILE A 58 -12.96 5.12 -12.13
C ILE A 58 -11.80 5.26 -11.13
N ILE A 59 -11.33 6.51 -10.87
CA ILE A 59 -10.31 6.75 -9.83
C ILE A 59 -10.82 6.34 -8.45
N ASP A 60 -12.05 6.69 -8.11
CA ASP A 60 -12.64 6.31 -6.81
C ASP A 60 -12.69 4.80 -6.64
N ALA A 61 -13.04 4.06 -7.71
CA ALA A 61 -13.03 2.60 -7.70
C ALA A 61 -11.60 2.00 -7.63
N ILE A 62 -10.61 2.64 -8.23
CA ILE A 62 -9.19 2.26 -8.09
C ILE A 62 -8.77 2.41 -6.62
N VAL A 63 -9.11 3.53 -5.98
CA VAL A 63 -8.80 3.79 -4.55
C VAL A 63 -9.49 2.77 -3.65
N GLU A 64 -10.75 2.46 -3.90
CA GLU A 64 -11.49 1.43 -3.17
C GLU A 64 -10.82 0.05 -3.28
N GLN A 65 -10.42 -0.35 -4.48
CA GLN A 65 -9.68 -1.61 -4.67
C GLN A 65 -8.33 -1.62 -3.96
N MET A 66 -7.63 -0.49 -3.93
CA MET A 66 -6.39 -0.37 -3.15
C MET A 66 -6.63 -0.59 -1.66
N GLN A 67 -7.65 0.06 -1.12
CA GLN A 67 -7.99 -0.08 0.31
C GLN A 67 -8.29 -1.54 0.66
N MET A 68 -9.11 -2.21 -0.15
CA MET A 68 -9.42 -3.63 0.04
C MET A 68 -8.17 -4.52 -0.03
N ARG A 69 -7.22 -4.22 -0.94
CA ARG A 69 -5.96 -4.97 -1.05
C ARG A 69 -5.05 -4.77 0.15
N ILE A 70 -4.95 -3.54 0.65
CA ILE A 70 -4.19 -3.21 1.87
C ILE A 70 -4.80 -3.92 3.08
N GLU A 71 -6.13 -3.87 3.23
CA GLU A 71 -6.83 -4.55 4.31
C GLU A 71 -6.62 -6.07 4.26
N LYS A 72 -6.79 -6.67 3.08
CA LYS A 72 -6.51 -8.09 2.88
C LYS A 72 -5.07 -8.43 3.22
N MET A 73 -4.09 -7.66 2.73
CA MET A 73 -2.68 -7.86 3.08
C MET A 73 -2.45 -7.77 4.59
N SER A 74 -3.06 -6.80 5.24
CA SER A 74 -2.96 -6.61 6.69
C SER A 74 -3.41 -7.86 7.47
N VAL A 75 -4.55 -8.43 7.06
CA VAL A 75 -5.08 -9.68 7.63
C VAL A 75 -4.17 -10.88 7.31
N ASP A 76 -3.81 -11.07 6.04
CA ASP A 76 -2.97 -12.19 5.56
C ASP A 76 -1.55 -12.15 6.15
N ALA A 77 -1.03 -10.95 6.41
CA ALA A 77 0.25 -10.77 7.06
C ALA A 77 0.19 -11.04 8.59
N GLY A 78 -1.00 -11.07 9.17
CA GLY A 78 -1.19 -11.17 10.62
C GLY A 78 -0.86 -9.86 11.33
N LEU A 79 -1.03 -8.72 10.64
CA LEU A 79 -0.90 -7.41 11.28
C LEU A 79 -2.02 -7.26 12.30
N PRO A 80 -1.70 -6.93 13.55
CA PRO A 80 -2.69 -6.85 14.61
C PRO A 80 -3.74 -5.79 14.32
N GLN A 81 -5.00 -6.17 14.42
CA GLN A 81 -6.14 -5.27 14.30
C GLN A 81 -6.26 -4.40 15.55
N GLU A 82 -6.86 -3.22 15.45
CA GLU A 82 -6.95 -2.27 16.58
C GLU A 82 -7.56 -2.86 17.86
N SER A 83 -8.50 -3.80 17.76
CA SER A 83 -9.16 -4.44 18.88
C SER A 83 -8.28 -5.49 19.62
N GLU A 84 -7.34 -6.13 18.93
CA GLU A 84 -6.52 -7.24 19.46
C GLU A 84 -5.13 -6.78 19.95
N ALA A 85 -4.74 -5.60 19.64
CA ALA A 85 -3.39 -5.09 19.71
C ALA A 85 -2.72 -5.10 21.09
N GLY A 86 -3.46 -5.18 22.18
CA GLY A 86 -2.89 -5.10 23.54
C GLY A 86 -2.02 -6.29 23.93
N GLN A 87 -2.41 -7.51 23.58
CA GLN A 87 -1.71 -8.74 24.02
C GLN A 87 -0.59 -9.16 23.05
N VAL A 88 -0.80 -8.99 21.73
CA VAL A 88 0.16 -9.40 20.70
C VAL A 88 1.46 -8.58 20.76
N TYR A 89 1.37 -7.32 21.17
CA TYR A 89 2.52 -6.40 21.16
C TYR A 89 3.33 -6.36 22.44
N SER A 90 2.80 -6.86 23.57
CA SER A 90 3.58 -6.93 24.83
C SER A 90 4.80 -7.83 24.71
N HIS A 91 4.80 -8.76 23.76
CA HIS A 91 5.88 -9.74 23.55
C HIS A 91 6.43 -9.73 22.11
N MET A 92 6.28 -8.60 21.39
CA MET A 92 6.78 -8.51 20.00
C MET A 92 8.30 -8.60 19.98
N SER A 93 8.82 -9.71 19.46
CA SER A 93 10.25 -9.89 19.24
C SER A 93 10.73 -9.10 18.02
N LEU A 94 12.05 -8.89 17.92
CA LEU A 94 12.67 -8.30 16.73
C LEU A 94 12.31 -9.10 15.46
N GLU A 95 12.36 -10.42 15.54
CA GLU A 95 12.08 -11.32 14.43
C GLU A 95 10.63 -11.17 13.94
N THR A 96 9.68 -11.03 14.89
CA THR A 96 8.27 -10.79 14.54
C THR A 96 8.09 -9.45 13.85
N LEU A 97 8.69 -8.38 14.40
CA LEU A 97 8.61 -7.05 13.79
C LEU A 97 9.22 -7.03 12.39
N GLN A 98 10.38 -7.67 12.20
CA GLN A 98 11.02 -7.83 10.89
C GLN A 98 10.14 -8.63 9.91
N ALA A 99 9.56 -9.75 10.35
CA ALA A 99 8.72 -10.58 9.50
C ALA A 99 7.45 -9.85 9.03
N LEU A 100 6.77 -9.14 9.91
CA LEU A 100 5.59 -8.33 9.58
C LEU A 100 5.94 -7.19 8.62
N SER A 101 7.00 -6.46 8.92
CA SER A 101 7.46 -5.36 8.07
C SER A 101 7.91 -5.85 6.69
N ARG A 102 8.60 -7.00 6.61
CA ARG A 102 8.98 -7.64 5.35
C ARG A 102 7.76 -7.99 4.51
N LYS A 103 6.72 -8.60 5.10
CA LYS A 103 5.49 -8.95 4.37
C LYS A 103 4.81 -7.72 3.79
N ALA A 104 4.62 -6.68 4.60
CA ALA A 104 4.04 -5.43 4.14
C ALA A 104 4.89 -4.77 3.05
N PHE A 105 6.21 -4.68 3.23
CA PHE A 105 7.14 -4.10 2.28
C PHE A 105 7.11 -4.82 0.92
N LEU A 106 7.15 -6.16 0.93
CA LEU A 106 7.07 -6.96 -0.29
C LEU A 106 5.73 -6.80 -1.01
N PHE A 107 4.62 -6.70 -0.28
CA PHE A 107 3.33 -6.43 -0.89
C PHE A 107 3.36 -5.12 -1.69
N TYR A 108 3.86 -4.02 -1.11
CA TYR A 108 3.94 -2.74 -1.81
C TYR A 108 4.87 -2.76 -3.03
N LEU A 109 5.92 -3.58 -3.01
CA LEU A 109 6.85 -3.69 -4.14
C LEU A 109 6.41 -4.66 -5.23
N GLN A 110 5.67 -5.72 -4.89
CA GLN A 110 5.39 -6.86 -5.77
C GLN A 110 3.94 -6.93 -6.24
N ASP A 111 2.98 -6.29 -5.54
CA ASP A 111 1.63 -6.19 -6.06
C ASP A 111 1.60 -5.21 -7.23
N ASP A 112 1.27 -5.72 -8.42
CA ASP A 112 1.26 -4.95 -9.66
C ASP A 112 0.28 -3.76 -9.61
N PHE A 113 -0.87 -3.94 -8.97
CA PHE A 113 -1.86 -2.87 -8.82
C PHE A 113 -1.31 -1.73 -7.95
N MET A 114 -0.66 -2.06 -6.83
CA MET A 114 -0.02 -1.07 -5.94
C MET A 114 1.13 -0.36 -6.64
N SER A 115 1.95 -1.06 -7.39
CA SER A 115 3.07 -0.51 -8.16
C SER A 115 2.59 0.50 -9.22
N ARG A 116 1.54 0.15 -9.98
CA ARG A 116 0.93 1.07 -10.96
C ARG A 116 0.34 2.31 -10.30
N PHE A 117 -0.33 2.16 -9.15
CA PHE A 117 -0.86 3.31 -8.42
C PHE A 117 0.25 4.20 -7.87
N TRP A 118 1.33 3.63 -7.38
CA TRP A 118 2.51 4.38 -6.94
C TRP A 118 3.08 5.27 -8.05
N ARG A 119 3.19 4.72 -9.28
CA ARG A 119 3.61 5.50 -10.46
C ARG A 119 2.64 6.63 -10.80
N LEU A 120 1.34 6.34 -10.81
CA LEU A 120 0.31 7.36 -11.02
C LEU A 120 0.46 8.50 -10.01
N ALA A 121 0.58 8.18 -8.73
CA ALA A 121 0.76 9.16 -7.67
C ALA A 121 2.03 10.02 -7.88
N GLY A 122 3.14 9.39 -8.28
CA GLY A 122 4.38 10.08 -8.62
C GLY A 122 4.23 11.09 -9.77
N ILE A 123 3.44 10.75 -10.80
CA ILE A 123 3.17 11.65 -11.94
C ILE A 123 2.26 12.82 -11.50
N GLU A 124 1.23 12.53 -10.73
CA GLU A 124 0.15 13.48 -10.44
C GLU A 124 0.38 14.34 -9.19
N GLN A 125 1.32 14.00 -8.33
CA GLN A 125 1.54 14.68 -7.03
C GLN A 125 1.73 16.21 -7.14
N TYR A 126 2.24 16.71 -8.27
CA TYR A 126 2.46 18.13 -8.50
C TYR A 126 1.41 18.79 -9.41
N HIS A 127 0.54 17.99 -10.03
CA HIS A 127 -0.37 18.47 -11.06
C HIS A 127 -1.85 18.28 -10.70
N ASN A 128 -2.15 17.41 -9.74
CA ASN A 128 -3.51 17.05 -9.36
C ASN A 128 -3.63 16.94 -7.85
N LYS A 129 -4.07 18.04 -7.21
CA LYS A 129 -4.23 18.12 -5.75
C LYS A 129 -5.07 16.96 -5.20
N GLU A 130 -6.11 16.55 -5.90
CA GLU A 130 -7.03 15.52 -5.45
C GLU A 130 -6.37 14.13 -5.41
N ILE A 131 -5.61 13.77 -6.44
CA ILE A 131 -4.82 12.51 -6.44
C ILE A 131 -3.71 12.59 -5.39
N TYR A 132 -3.10 13.76 -5.22
CA TYR A 132 -2.12 13.98 -4.15
C TYR A 132 -2.73 13.77 -2.76
N ASP A 133 -3.92 14.33 -2.50
CA ASP A 133 -4.60 14.20 -1.20
C ASP A 133 -4.93 12.70 -0.92
N ILE A 134 -5.39 11.96 -1.91
CA ILE A 134 -5.62 10.51 -1.81
C ILE A 134 -4.30 9.77 -1.49
N TYR A 135 -3.26 10.07 -2.22
CA TYR A 135 -1.93 9.49 -2.03
C TYR A 135 -1.38 9.80 -0.64
N SER A 136 -1.42 11.07 -0.22
CA SER A 136 -0.98 11.51 1.09
C SER A 136 -1.70 10.78 2.22
N THR A 137 -3.02 10.71 2.12
CA THR A 137 -3.84 10.01 3.12
C THR A 137 -3.51 8.51 3.19
N LEU A 138 -3.38 7.83 2.04
CA LEU A 138 -3.14 6.39 2.02
C LEU A 138 -1.73 5.99 2.47
N PHE A 139 -0.73 6.72 2.00
CA PHE A 139 0.67 6.32 2.22
C PHE A 139 1.32 7.01 3.41
N PHE A 140 0.85 8.18 3.84
CA PHE A 140 1.43 8.86 4.99
C PHE A 140 0.50 8.84 6.20
N ASP A 141 -0.67 9.47 6.10
CA ASP A 141 -1.49 9.74 7.29
C ASP A 141 -1.93 8.44 7.98
N ARG A 142 -2.50 7.49 7.24
CA ARG A 142 -2.94 6.20 7.78
C ARG A 142 -1.79 5.34 8.30
N SER A 143 -0.65 5.34 7.59
CA SER A 143 0.52 4.57 8.01
C SER A 143 1.10 5.10 9.31
N ILE A 144 1.23 6.42 9.44
CA ILE A 144 1.73 7.07 10.66
C ILE A 144 0.74 6.88 11.80
N GLU A 145 -0.56 7.05 11.58
CA GLU A 145 -1.59 6.84 12.58
C GLU A 145 -1.57 5.38 13.13
N TYR A 146 -1.52 4.40 12.24
CA TYR A 146 -1.41 2.99 12.63
C TYR A 146 -0.16 2.75 13.50
N LEU A 147 1.01 3.20 13.07
CA LEU A 147 2.26 3.03 13.80
C LEU A 147 2.27 3.79 15.13
N ARG A 148 1.72 5.00 15.17
CA ARG A 148 1.56 5.77 16.41
C ARG A 148 0.71 5.00 17.43
N ASN A 149 -0.41 4.44 16.98
CA ASN A 149 -1.29 3.63 17.83
C ASN A 149 -0.57 2.35 18.32
N LEU A 150 0.17 1.69 17.44
CA LEU A 150 1.01 0.54 17.74
C LEU A 150 2.04 0.87 18.83
N PHE A 151 2.86 1.88 18.63
CA PHE A 151 3.92 2.25 19.56
C PHE A 151 3.36 2.79 20.90
N THR A 152 2.23 3.49 20.87
CA THR A 152 1.51 3.88 22.09
C THR A 152 1.18 2.64 22.94
N LYS A 153 0.69 1.57 22.33
CA LYS A 153 0.38 0.30 23.02
C LYS A 153 1.64 -0.39 23.52
N MET A 154 2.70 -0.45 22.72
CA MET A 154 3.99 -1.05 23.11
C MET A 154 4.64 -0.31 24.31
N ILE A 155 4.54 1.00 24.37
CA ILE A 155 4.99 1.79 25.51
C ILE A 155 4.14 1.49 26.76
N LYS A 156 2.80 1.48 26.60
CA LYS A 156 1.87 1.19 27.71
C LYS A 156 2.06 -0.20 28.30
N THR A 157 2.37 -1.19 27.49
CA THR A 157 2.65 -2.58 27.94
C THR A 157 4.06 -2.75 28.49
N GLY A 158 4.92 -1.74 28.39
CA GLY A 158 6.30 -1.79 28.87
C GLY A 158 7.28 -2.52 27.94
N ALA A 159 6.85 -2.90 26.74
CA ALA A 159 7.72 -3.49 25.72
C ALA A 159 8.78 -2.49 25.22
N PHE A 160 8.41 -1.23 25.12
CA PHE A 160 9.29 -0.14 24.71
C PHE A 160 9.45 0.91 25.81
N HIS A 161 10.57 1.63 25.79
CA HIS A 161 10.81 2.78 26.66
C HIS A 161 9.80 3.91 26.38
N LYS A 162 9.54 4.74 27.40
CA LYS A 162 8.72 5.94 27.24
C LYS A 162 9.38 6.88 26.25
N SER A 163 8.69 7.17 25.15
CA SER A 163 9.09 8.12 24.11
C SER A 163 7.84 8.73 23.48
N ASP A 164 7.99 9.69 22.57
CA ASP A 164 6.89 10.24 21.82
C ASP A 164 6.46 9.29 20.69
N PRO A 165 5.22 8.72 20.71
CA PRO A 165 4.79 7.72 19.73
C PRO A 165 4.70 8.25 18.30
N GLU A 166 4.44 9.56 18.12
CA GLU A 166 4.39 10.20 16.80
C GLU A 166 5.79 10.24 16.18
N THR A 167 6.76 10.72 16.93
CA THR A 167 8.18 10.73 16.50
C THR A 167 8.68 9.32 16.21
N MET A 168 8.28 8.33 17.01
CA MET A 168 8.63 6.92 16.77
C MET A 168 8.01 6.42 15.46
N ALA A 169 6.74 6.72 15.20
CA ALA A 169 6.05 6.33 13.96
C ALA A 169 6.74 6.91 12.72
N ILE A 170 7.06 8.19 12.75
CA ILE A 170 7.78 8.88 11.67
C ILE A 170 9.18 8.26 11.48
N SER A 171 9.94 8.07 12.56
CA SER A 171 11.30 7.49 12.49
C SER A 171 11.31 6.06 11.98
N PHE A 172 10.27 5.27 12.26
CA PHE A 172 10.14 3.90 11.76
C PHE A 172 9.73 3.87 10.30
N TYR A 173 8.76 4.69 9.90
CA TYR A 173 8.17 4.68 8.56
C TYR A 173 9.04 5.33 7.49
N THR A 174 9.72 6.43 7.81
CA THR A 174 10.52 7.19 6.83
C THR A 174 11.55 6.33 6.08
N PRO A 175 12.37 5.48 6.73
CA PRO A 175 13.27 4.60 6.01
C PRO A 175 12.56 3.57 5.12
N ILE A 176 11.40 3.07 5.55
CA ILE A 176 10.58 2.14 4.76
C ILE A 176 10.07 2.83 3.50
N PHE A 177 9.51 4.04 3.65
CA PHE A 177 9.04 4.84 2.53
C PHE A 177 10.19 5.20 1.55
N PHE A 178 11.37 5.55 2.07
CA PHE A 178 12.55 5.77 1.24
C PHE A 178 12.92 4.53 0.42
N LEU A 179 12.90 3.35 1.04
CA LEU A 179 13.20 2.10 0.36
C LEU A 179 12.14 1.75 -0.69
N LEU A 180 10.85 1.94 -0.39
CA LEU A 180 9.77 1.77 -1.36
C LEU A 180 9.97 2.68 -2.57
N SER A 181 10.27 3.97 -2.34
CA SER A 181 10.52 4.94 -3.41
C SER A 181 11.75 4.60 -4.25
N LYS A 182 12.82 4.12 -3.61
CA LYS A 182 14.09 3.80 -4.30
C LYS A 182 14.03 2.52 -5.12
N TYR A 183 13.22 1.54 -4.68
CA TYR A 183 13.23 0.18 -5.26
C TYR A 183 11.93 -0.20 -5.97
N SER A 184 10.94 0.70 -6.10
CA SER A 184 9.62 0.42 -6.70
C SER A 184 9.68 -0.16 -8.12
N ASP A 185 10.69 0.21 -8.93
CA ASP A 185 10.90 -0.30 -10.29
C ASP A 185 12.20 -1.11 -10.42
N ARG A 186 12.65 -1.75 -9.33
CA ARG A 186 13.91 -2.51 -9.27
C ARG A 186 13.71 -3.90 -8.70
N PRO A 187 12.96 -4.79 -9.39
CA PRO A 187 12.70 -6.15 -8.91
C PRO A 187 13.99 -6.97 -8.76
N ASP A 188 15.02 -6.68 -9.54
CA ASP A 188 16.36 -7.27 -9.47
C ASP A 188 17.13 -6.92 -8.19
N ARG A 189 16.70 -5.89 -7.43
CA ARG A 189 17.37 -5.40 -6.21
C ARG A 189 16.55 -5.57 -4.94
N ILE A 190 15.54 -6.39 -4.94
CA ILE A 190 14.66 -6.62 -3.77
C ILE A 190 15.47 -7.13 -2.57
N GLU A 191 16.41 -8.05 -2.77
CA GLU A 191 17.22 -8.59 -1.66
C GLU A 191 18.10 -7.51 -1.00
N GLU A 192 18.63 -6.57 -1.77
CA GLU A 192 19.34 -5.41 -1.21
C GLU A 192 18.41 -4.52 -0.37
N ALA A 193 17.22 -4.25 -0.88
CA ALA A 193 16.22 -3.46 -0.14
C ALA A 193 15.84 -4.14 1.19
N LEU A 194 15.61 -5.45 1.17
CA LEU A 194 15.28 -6.25 2.36
C LEU A 194 16.43 -6.29 3.36
N PHE A 195 17.67 -6.38 2.91
CA PHE A 195 18.83 -6.32 3.79
C PHE A 195 18.88 -4.98 4.55
N ILE A 196 18.67 -3.85 3.84
CA ILE A 196 18.65 -2.52 4.45
C ILE A 196 17.45 -2.39 5.40
N LEU A 197 16.26 -2.84 4.98
CA LEU A 197 15.05 -2.84 5.80
C LEU A 197 15.27 -3.54 7.14
N ASN A 198 15.80 -4.77 7.10
CA ASN A 198 16.05 -5.56 8.31
C ASN A 198 17.03 -4.86 9.27
N ARG A 199 18.07 -4.22 8.74
CA ARG A 199 19.03 -3.45 9.55
C ARG A 199 18.37 -2.23 10.20
N GLN A 200 17.53 -1.51 9.47
CA GLN A 200 16.82 -0.33 9.99
C GLN A 200 15.86 -0.72 11.12
N ILE A 201 15.11 -1.81 10.94
CA ILE A 201 14.19 -2.31 11.97
C ILE A 201 14.96 -2.79 13.20
N ALA A 202 16.09 -3.47 13.02
CA ALA A 202 16.92 -3.92 14.12
C ALA A 202 17.48 -2.75 14.94
N GLU A 203 17.92 -1.68 14.25
CA GLU A 203 18.44 -0.49 14.93
C GLU A 203 17.32 0.26 15.66
N PHE A 204 16.15 0.43 15.03
CA PHE A 204 14.97 1.00 15.68
C PHE A 204 14.60 0.21 16.94
N TYR A 205 14.52 -1.13 16.83
CA TYR A 205 14.18 -2.01 17.94
C TYR A 205 15.21 -1.90 19.07
N ARG A 206 16.50 -1.86 18.76
CA ARG A 206 17.60 -1.68 19.73
C ARG A 206 17.48 -0.37 20.51
N ILE A 207 17.06 0.71 19.85
CA ILE A 207 16.93 2.04 20.46
C ILE A 207 15.75 2.08 21.43
N TYR A 208 14.62 1.50 21.07
CA TYR A 208 13.36 1.68 21.80
C TYR A 208 12.97 0.51 22.71
N ARG A 209 13.52 -0.68 22.51
CA ARG A 209 13.27 -1.83 23.37
C ARG A 209 13.75 -1.56 24.81
N LYS A 210 12.92 -2.02 25.78
CA LYS A 210 13.24 -1.99 27.21
C LYS A 210 14.12 -3.16 27.61
#